data_6279bcbd77179130905b8e26911c2048
#
_entry.id   6279bcbd77179130905b8e26911c2048
#
_cell.length_a   1.000
_cell.length_b   1.000
_cell.length_c   1.000
_cell.angle_alpha   90.00
_cell.angle_beta   90.00
_cell.angle_gamma   90.00
#
_symmetry.space_group_name_H-M   'P 1'
#
loop_
_entity.id
_entity.type
_entity.pdbx_description
1 polymer ?
#
loop_
_entity_poly.entity_id
_entity_poly.type
_entity_poly.pdbx_seq_one_letter_code
_entity_poly.pdbx_strand_id
1 'polypeptide(L)'
;QKSLVEYNQTSSVSSVNKDDIKNLPVQSLSEIVNLQAGVIDGHFRGGRIGEVQYQVDGVTVNNPFSNSSMLEIDRSVIEEVQVISGTFDAKYGQAMSGVVNTVLKTGTEKFEYSLETYLGDYFTTDTDRYPNNDSYNPTTIQNYQLSLSGPTGLPQTTFFVNGRKYL
;
A
#
# COMPACT_ATOMS: atom_id res chain seq x y z
N GLN A 1 22.84 -8.70 3.70
CA GLN A 1 21.86 -9.71 4.13
C GLN A 1 21.29 -9.26 5.46
N LYS A 2 19.98 -8.95 5.52
CA LYS A 2 19.28 -8.70 6.79
C LYS A 2 19.27 -9.99 7.59
N SER A 3 19.61 -9.93 8.88
CA SER A 3 19.54 -11.08 9.79
C SER A 3 18.09 -11.59 9.82
N LEU A 4 17.88 -12.87 9.55
CA LEU A 4 16.55 -13.50 9.54
C LEU A 4 15.93 -13.64 10.94
N VAL A 5 16.69 -13.41 12.00
CA VAL A 5 16.24 -13.51 13.41
C VAL A 5 16.85 -12.37 14.21
N GLU A 6 16.01 -11.47 14.68
CA GLU A 6 16.37 -10.47 15.69
C GLU A 6 15.93 -10.98 17.06
N TYR A 7 16.89 -11.36 17.89
CA TYR A 7 16.68 -12.01 19.20
C TYR A 7 15.95 -11.14 20.25
N ASN A 8 15.82 -9.83 20.02
CA ASN A 8 15.24 -8.88 20.97
C ASN A 8 13.87 -8.34 20.55
N GLN A 9 13.27 -8.82 19.48
CA GLN A 9 11.92 -8.41 19.09
C GLN A 9 10.86 -9.25 19.80
N THR A 10 10.11 -8.60 20.70
CA THR A 10 8.92 -9.18 21.33
C THR A 10 7.65 -9.00 20.46
N SER A 11 7.70 -8.11 19.48
CA SER A 11 6.63 -7.87 18.50
C SER A 11 6.84 -8.70 17.23
N SER A 12 5.74 -9.13 16.61
CA SER A 12 5.76 -9.71 15.27
C SER A 12 5.74 -8.57 14.25
N VAL A 13 6.86 -8.35 13.57
CA VAL A 13 6.98 -7.33 12.51
C VAL A 13 7.04 -8.04 11.17
N SER A 14 6.10 -7.72 10.28
CA SER A 14 6.13 -8.09 8.86
C SER A 14 6.43 -6.83 8.05
N SER A 15 7.41 -6.91 7.16
CA SER A 15 7.80 -5.80 6.28
C SER A 15 7.68 -6.25 4.83
N VAL A 16 6.99 -5.47 4.02
CA VAL A 16 6.83 -5.65 2.58
C VAL A 16 7.48 -4.47 1.88
N ASN A 17 8.52 -4.71 1.13
CA ASN A 17 9.25 -3.67 0.42
C ASN A 17 8.68 -3.41 -0.98
N LYS A 18 9.15 -2.36 -1.66
CA LYS A 18 8.68 -1.96 -3.00
C LYS A 18 8.80 -3.06 -4.06
N ASP A 19 9.83 -3.89 -3.97
CA ASP A 19 10.07 -4.93 -4.99
C ASP A 19 9.08 -6.09 -4.79
N ASP A 20 8.74 -6.41 -3.53
CA ASP A 20 7.70 -7.36 -3.21
C ASP A 20 6.33 -6.82 -3.65
N ILE A 21 6.03 -5.54 -3.33
CA ILE A 21 4.78 -4.87 -3.69
C ILE A 21 4.53 -4.88 -5.21
N LYS A 22 5.56 -4.66 -6.02
CA LYS A 22 5.43 -4.70 -7.50
C LYS A 22 4.97 -6.05 -8.03
N ASN A 23 5.33 -7.13 -7.35
CA ASN A 23 5.00 -8.49 -7.77
C ASN A 23 3.63 -8.96 -7.23
N LEU A 24 2.99 -8.19 -6.35
CA LEU A 24 1.67 -8.49 -5.82
C LEU A 24 0.57 -7.97 -6.75
N PRO A 25 -0.53 -8.73 -6.96
CA PRO A 25 -1.69 -8.29 -7.74
C PRO A 25 -2.61 -7.38 -6.91
N VAL A 26 -2.05 -6.32 -6.32
CA VAL A 26 -2.74 -5.39 -5.43
C VAL A 26 -2.63 -3.95 -5.95
N GLN A 27 -3.57 -3.09 -5.59
CA GLN A 27 -3.63 -1.71 -6.06
C GLN A 27 -3.48 -0.68 -4.92
N SER A 28 -3.82 -1.07 -3.69
CA SER A 28 -3.92 -0.16 -2.56
C SER A 28 -3.19 -0.68 -1.33
N LEU A 29 -2.92 0.24 -0.38
CA LEU A 29 -2.36 -0.09 0.93
C LEU A 29 -3.23 -1.12 1.68
N SER A 30 -4.56 -0.96 1.63
CA SER A 30 -5.49 -1.86 2.31
C SER A 30 -5.33 -3.31 1.85
N GLU A 31 -5.17 -3.52 0.54
CA GLU A 31 -4.95 -4.85 -0.03
C GLU A 31 -3.60 -5.43 0.39
N ILE A 32 -2.53 -4.63 0.40
CA ILE A 32 -1.20 -5.07 0.87
C ILE A 32 -1.26 -5.53 2.33
N VAL A 33 -1.97 -4.76 3.17
CA VAL A 33 -2.13 -5.06 4.60
C VAL A 33 -2.94 -6.33 4.80
N ASN A 34 -4.00 -6.55 4.03
CA ASN A 34 -4.84 -7.76 4.11
C ASN A 34 -4.12 -9.04 3.68
N LEU A 35 -3.05 -8.93 2.90
CA LEU A 35 -2.20 -10.09 2.58
C LEU A 35 -1.25 -10.51 3.72
N GLN A 36 -1.16 -9.71 4.79
CA GLN A 36 -0.26 -10.02 5.88
C GLN A 36 -0.81 -11.11 6.80
N ALA A 37 0.07 -11.95 7.33
CA ALA A 37 -0.31 -13.02 8.22
C ALA A 37 -1.01 -12.47 9.49
N GLY A 38 -2.20 -13.00 9.78
CA GLY A 38 -3.00 -12.58 10.93
C GLY A 38 -3.84 -11.33 10.70
N VAL A 39 -3.99 -10.89 9.46
CA VAL A 39 -4.89 -9.81 9.06
C VAL A 39 -5.99 -10.38 8.17
N ILE A 40 -7.24 -10.09 8.50
CA ILE A 40 -8.43 -10.46 7.71
C ILE A 40 -9.38 -9.26 7.72
N ASP A 41 -9.63 -8.69 6.54
CA ASP A 41 -10.53 -7.54 6.35
C ASP A 41 -10.26 -6.37 7.32
N GLY A 42 -8.99 -6.05 7.54
CA GLY A 42 -8.57 -4.99 8.47
C GLY A 42 -8.61 -5.37 9.96
N HIS A 43 -8.96 -6.61 10.30
CA HIS A 43 -8.88 -7.16 11.64
C HIS A 43 -7.51 -7.80 11.89
N PHE A 44 -6.80 -7.34 12.90
CA PHE A 44 -5.50 -7.87 13.29
C PHE A 44 -5.67 -8.87 14.43
N ARG A 45 -5.30 -10.13 14.18
CA ARG A 45 -5.35 -11.23 15.17
C ARG A 45 -6.70 -11.32 15.92
N GLY A 46 -7.81 -11.05 15.24
CA GLY A 46 -9.15 -11.05 15.84
C GLY A 46 -9.52 -9.80 16.62
N GLY A 47 -8.66 -8.77 16.63
CA GLY A 47 -8.99 -7.44 17.16
C GLY A 47 -10.03 -6.69 16.30
N ARG A 48 -10.51 -5.55 16.79
CA ARG A 48 -11.47 -4.71 16.08
C ARG A 48 -10.77 -3.79 15.10
N ILE A 49 -11.44 -3.39 14.01
CA ILE A 49 -10.91 -2.46 13.00
C ILE A 49 -10.40 -1.15 13.64
N GLY A 50 -11.11 -0.59 14.60
CA GLY A 50 -10.73 0.64 15.29
C GLY A 50 -9.55 0.52 16.28
N GLU A 51 -8.94 -0.64 16.42
CA GLU A 51 -7.81 -0.89 17.34
C GLU A 51 -6.46 -0.83 16.63
N VAL A 52 -6.45 -0.54 15.32
CA VAL A 52 -5.26 -0.46 14.48
C VAL A 52 -4.82 0.98 14.31
N GLN A 53 -3.54 1.24 14.55
CA GLN A 53 -2.95 2.55 14.28
C GLN A 53 -2.29 2.55 12.90
N TYR A 54 -2.73 3.47 12.05
CA TYR A 54 -2.14 3.71 10.74
C TYR A 54 -1.21 4.91 10.78
N GLN A 55 -0.03 4.76 10.22
CA GLN A 55 0.98 5.81 10.15
C GLN A 55 1.51 5.93 8.72
N VAL A 56 1.82 7.15 8.32
CA VAL A 56 2.55 7.48 7.09
C VAL A 56 3.78 8.27 7.48
N ASP A 57 4.95 7.73 7.16
CA ASP A 57 6.26 8.28 7.57
C ASP A 57 6.33 8.60 9.09
N GLY A 58 5.71 7.73 9.91
CA GLY A 58 5.65 7.88 11.36
C GLY A 58 4.57 8.83 11.89
N VAL A 59 3.81 9.50 11.00
CA VAL A 59 2.70 10.37 11.39
C VAL A 59 1.39 9.59 11.37
N THR A 60 0.63 9.64 12.46
CA THR A 60 -0.66 8.97 12.58
C THR A 60 -1.70 9.59 11.64
N VAL A 61 -2.38 8.73 10.85
CA VAL A 61 -3.39 9.12 9.86
C VAL A 61 -4.73 8.41 10.09
N ASN A 62 -5.05 8.13 11.34
CA ASN A 62 -6.33 7.51 11.68
C ASN A 62 -7.47 8.53 11.62
N ASN A 63 -8.63 8.07 11.13
CA ASN A 63 -9.86 8.83 11.20
C ASN A 63 -10.32 8.94 12.67
N PRO A 64 -10.53 10.14 13.23
CA PRO A 64 -10.86 10.32 14.63
C PRO A 64 -12.23 9.74 15.04
N PHE A 65 -13.12 9.45 14.08
CA PHE A 65 -14.45 8.90 14.35
C PHE A 65 -14.50 7.38 14.28
N SER A 66 -13.86 6.78 13.28
CA SER A 66 -13.89 5.32 13.04
C SER A 66 -12.59 4.63 13.41
N ASN A 67 -11.53 5.39 13.64
CA ASN A 67 -10.16 4.94 13.86
C ASN A 67 -9.60 4.02 12.74
N SER A 68 -10.23 4.05 11.56
CA SER A 68 -9.71 3.41 10.35
C SER A 68 -8.66 4.30 9.67
N SER A 69 -7.98 3.78 8.64
CA SER A 69 -7.10 4.63 7.82
C SER A 69 -7.90 5.77 7.18
N MET A 70 -7.38 6.98 7.30
CA MET A 70 -7.94 8.17 6.66
C MET A 70 -7.54 8.29 5.19
N LEU A 71 -6.44 7.66 4.82
CA LEU A 71 -5.83 7.77 3.50
C LEU A 71 -5.87 6.42 2.80
N GLU A 72 -6.37 6.44 1.58
CA GLU A 72 -6.16 5.36 0.64
C GLU A 72 -4.91 5.68 -0.19
N ILE A 73 -3.87 4.88 0.01
CA ILE A 73 -2.56 5.11 -0.58
C ILE A 73 -2.36 4.12 -1.72
N ASP A 74 -2.06 4.65 -2.89
CA ASP A 74 -1.74 3.84 -4.07
C ASP A 74 -0.40 3.12 -3.88
N ARG A 75 -0.31 1.86 -4.32
CA ARG A 75 0.90 1.04 -4.22
C ARG A 75 2.15 1.69 -4.83
N SER A 76 1.96 2.52 -5.83
CA SER A 76 3.05 3.13 -6.60
C SER A 76 3.87 4.14 -5.83
N VAL A 77 3.28 4.76 -4.82
CA VAL A 77 3.95 5.75 -3.97
C VAL A 77 4.54 5.14 -2.69
N ILE A 78 4.33 3.83 -2.48
CA ILE A 78 4.81 3.11 -1.29
C ILE A 78 6.23 2.59 -1.52
N GLU A 79 7.14 2.88 -0.61
CA GLU A 79 8.48 2.28 -0.55
C GLU A 79 8.48 1.01 0.30
N GLU A 80 7.82 1.06 1.47
CA GLU A 80 7.76 -0.06 2.42
C GLU A 80 6.47 0.02 3.25
N VAL A 81 5.88 -1.12 3.54
CA VAL A 81 4.80 -1.27 4.53
C VAL A 81 5.29 -2.16 5.65
N GLN A 82 5.26 -1.65 6.87
CA GLN A 82 5.59 -2.40 8.08
C GLN A 82 4.30 -2.66 8.87
N VAL A 83 4.01 -3.92 9.09
CA VAL A 83 2.87 -4.37 9.91
C VAL A 83 3.39 -4.95 11.21
N ILE A 84 3.09 -4.29 12.29
CA ILE A 84 3.50 -4.67 13.65
C ILE A 84 2.28 -5.19 14.39
N SER A 85 2.34 -6.43 14.88
CA SER A 85 1.26 -7.05 15.62
C SER A 85 1.77 -7.74 16.88
N GLY A 86 0.94 -7.82 17.92
CA GLY A 86 1.31 -8.42 19.20
C GLY A 86 1.65 -7.36 20.25
N THR A 87 2.80 -7.48 20.91
CA THR A 87 3.28 -6.49 21.89
C THR A 87 3.85 -5.26 21.18
N PHE A 88 3.37 -4.07 21.51
CA PHE A 88 3.83 -2.81 20.97
C PHE A 88 4.72 -2.07 21.97
N ASP A 89 5.65 -1.28 21.43
CA ASP A 89 6.38 -0.28 22.17
C ASP A 89 5.40 0.81 22.69
N ALA A 90 5.66 1.35 23.87
CA ALA A 90 4.87 2.42 24.50
C ALA A 90 4.71 3.68 23.63
N LYS A 91 5.55 3.86 22.61
CA LYS A 91 5.43 4.94 21.62
C LYS A 91 4.13 4.86 20.80
N TYR A 92 3.50 3.69 20.69
CA TYR A 92 2.26 3.46 19.97
C TYR A 92 1.04 3.51 20.91
N GLY A 93 0.84 4.64 21.59
CA GLY A 93 -0.14 4.78 22.67
C GLY A 93 -1.61 4.57 22.30
N GLN A 94 -1.97 4.55 21.01
CA GLN A 94 -3.35 4.35 20.53
C GLN A 94 -3.55 3.00 19.83
N ALA A 95 -2.51 2.19 19.68
CA ALA A 95 -2.62 0.88 19.06
C ALA A 95 -3.01 -0.16 20.12
N MET A 96 -4.01 -1.00 19.84
CA MET A 96 -4.42 -2.12 20.68
C MET A 96 -4.21 -3.47 20.01
N SER A 97 -4.41 -3.58 18.70
CA SER A 97 -4.30 -4.85 17.96
C SER A 97 -3.20 -4.85 16.90
N GLY A 98 -2.87 -3.69 16.31
CA GLY A 98 -1.86 -3.59 15.28
C GLY A 98 -1.40 -2.16 14.99
N VAL A 99 -0.21 -2.06 14.38
CA VAL A 99 0.31 -0.81 13.82
C VAL A 99 0.70 -1.07 12.37
N VAL A 100 0.21 -0.25 11.46
CA VAL A 100 0.61 -0.22 10.05
C VAL A 100 1.38 1.06 9.82
N ASN A 101 2.68 0.95 9.56
CA ASN A 101 3.52 2.10 9.20
C ASN A 101 3.89 2.01 7.73
N THR A 102 3.45 2.99 6.95
CA THR A 102 3.72 3.09 5.52
C THR A 102 4.80 4.13 5.29
N VAL A 103 5.87 3.73 4.65
CA VAL A 103 6.95 4.62 4.22
C VAL A 103 6.73 4.97 2.76
N LEU A 104 6.69 6.25 2.45
CA LEU A 104 6.50 6.73 1.09
C LEU A 104 7.82 6.82 0.34
N LYS A 105 7.74 6.66 -0.98
CA LYS A 105 8.89 6.87 -1.87
C LYS A 105 9.34 8.31 -1.82
N THR A 106 10.63 8.48 -1.77
CA THR A 106 11.29 9.78 -1.86
C THR A 106 12.01 9.93 -3.19
N GLY A 107 12.45 11.13 -3.52
CA GLY A 107 13.26 11.38 -4.72
C GLY A 107 14.62 10.67 -4.64
N THR A 108 15.14 10.31 -5.80
CA THR A 108 16.40 9.60 -5.97
C THR A 108 17.51 10.53 -6.47
N GLU A 109 18.78 10.17 -6.25
CA GLU A 109 19.93 10.94 -6.76
C GLU A 109 20.10 10.82 -8.28
N LYS A 110 19.49 9.82 -8.89
CA LYS A 110 19.49 9.59 -10.34
C LYS A 110 18.07 9.75 -10.87
N PHE A 111 17.96 10.18 -12.13
CA PHE A 111 16.66 10.20 -12.78
C PHE A 111 16.14 8.78 -12.96
N GLU A 112 14.97 8.52 -12.39
CA GLU A 112 14.24 7.29 -12.55
C GLU A 112 12.83 7.62 -13.04
N TYR A 113 12.33 6.81 -13.94
CA TYR A 113 10.95 6.90 -14.42
C TYR A 113 10.31 5.52 -14.48
N SER A 114 9.03 5.47 -14.23
CA SER A 114 8.23 4.26 -14.39
C SER A 114 6.92 4.63 -15.05
N LEU A 115 6.59 3.92 -16.11
CA LEU A 115 5.29 3.99 -16.80
C LEU A 115 4.63 2.62 -16.70
N GLU A 116 3.45 2.59 -16.12
CA GLU A 116 2.63 1.39 -16.01
C GLU A 116 1.29 1.65 -16.69
N THR A 117 0.89 0.77 -17.58
CA THR A 117 -0.38 0.86 -18.31
C THR A 117 -1.10 -0.47 -18.22
N TYR A 118 -2.36 -0.41 -17.82
CA TYR A 118 -3.25 -1.56 -17.81
C TYR A 118 -4.48 -1.24 -18.66
N LEU A 119 -4.82 -2.16 -19.54
CA LEU A 119 -6.02 -2.12 -20.37
C LEU A 119 -6.78 -3.43 -20.17
N GLY A 120 -8.08 -3.37 -20.00
CA GLY A 120 -8.86 -4.57 -19.76
C GLY A 120 -10.35 -4.38 -19.98
N ASP A 121 -11.06 -5.51 -19.95
CA ASP A 121 -12.50 -5.55 -19.98
C ASP A 121 -13.01 -6.81 -19.28
N TYR A 122 -14.28 -6.78 -18.91
CA TYR A 122 -15.02 -7.94 -18.41
C TYR A 122 -15.78 -8.60 -19.56
N PHE A 123 -15.45 -9.84 -19.87
CA PHE A 123 -16.12 -10.62 -20.90
C PHE A 123 -16.82 -11.83 -20.28
N THR A 124 -18.06 -12.08 -20.70
CA THR A 124 -18.81 -13.27 -20.31
C THR A 124 -19.68 -13.78 -21.47
N THR A 125 -19.90 -15.07 -21.49
CA THR A 125 -20.87 -15.72 -22.39
C THR A 125 -22.26 -15.85 -21.76
N ASP A 126 -22.41 -15.52 -20.47
CA ASP A 126 -23.69 -15.57 -19.75
C ASP A 126 -24.38 -14.20 -19.82
N THR A 127 -24.98 -13.95 -20.97
CA THR A 127 -25.69 -12.70 -21.28
C THR A 127 -27.00 -12.51 -20.52
N ASP A 128 -27.55 -13.61 -19.99
CA ASP A 128 -28.79 -13.55 -19.19
C ASP A 128 -28.56 -12.89 -17.82
N ARG A 129 -27.38 -13.11 -17.24
CA ARG A 129 -26.98 -12.51 -15.97
C ARG A 129 -26.26 -11.19 -16.12
N TYR A 130 -25.48 -11.04 -17.19
CA TYR A 130 -24.62 -9.88 -17.45
C TYR A 130 -24.88 -9.34 -18.85
N PRO A 131 -26.02 -8.64 -19.05
CA PRO A 131 -26.34 -8.07 -20.34
C PRO A 131 -25.31 -7.00 -20.75
N ASN A 132 -24.93 -6.96 -22.02
CA ASN A 132 -23.91 -6.08 -22.61
C ASN A 132 -22.44 -6.39 -22.31
N ASN A 133 -22.13 -7.56 -21.76
CA ASN A 133 -20.74 -8.03 -21.59
C ASN A 133 -20.37 -9.15 -22.56
N ASP A 134 -21.04 -9.21 -23.70
CA ASP A 134 -20.87 -10.21 -24.77
C ASP A 134 -19.79 -9.83 -25.78
N SER A 135 -19.31 -8.57 -25.75
CA SER A 135 -18.27 -8.08 -26.66
C SER A 135 -17.06 -7.56 -25.89
N TYR A 136 -15.87 -8.09 -26.21
CA TYR A 136 -14.64 -7.64 -25.61
C TYR A 136 -14.16 -6.30 -26.19
N ASN A 137 -14.04 -5.29 -25.33
CA ASN A 137 -13.49 -3.98 -25.67
C ASN A 137 -12.32 -3.66 -24.74
N PRO A 138 -11.06 -3.82 -25.15
CA PRO A 138 -9.89 -3.66 -24.29
C PRO A 138 -9.71 -2.24 -23.73
N THR A 139 -10.51 -1.28 -24.19
CA THR A 139 -10.46 0.11 -23.72
C THR A 139 -11.53 0.45 -22.68
N THR A 140 -12.33 -0.52 -22.23
CA THR A 140 -13.39 -0.31 -21.23
C THR A 140 -12.80 0.04 -19.86
N ILE A 141 -11.69 -0.62 -19.50
CA ILE A 141 -10.93 -0.33 -18.27
C ILE A 141 -9.54 0.15 -18.69
N GLN A 142 -9.20 1.36 -18.30
CA GLN A 142 -7.90 1.93 -18.61
C GLN A 142 -7.26 2.48 -17.34
N ASN A 143 -6.03 2.09 -17.09
CA ASN A 143 -5.23 2.62 -16.02
C ASN A 143 -3.87 3.06 -16.56
N TYR A 144 -3.54 4.31 -16.39
CA TYR A 144 -2.27 4.92 -16.77
C TYR A 144 -1.62 5.48 -15.54
N GLN A 145 -0.40 5.07 -15.27
CA GLN A 145 0.35 5.51 -14.12
C GLN A 145 1.76 5.90 -14.54
N LEU A 146 2.18 7.08 -14.12
CA LEU A 146 3.50 7.63 -14.37
C LEU A 146 4.13 8.04 -13.06
N SER A 147 5.37 7.62 -12.82
CA SER A 147 6.19 8.15 -11.73
C SER A 147 7.53 8.64 -12.26
N LEU A 148 7.98 9.75 -11.73
CA LEU A 148 9.24 10.41 -12.02
C LEU A 148 9.94 10.76 -10.72
N SER A 149 11.23 10.47 -10.64
CA SER A 149 12.07 10.90 -9.53
C SER A 149 13.44 11.33 -10.02
N GLY A 150 14.11 12.19 -9.27
CA GLY A 150 15.44 12.62 -9.64
C GLY A 150 15.94 13.84 -8.86
N PRO A 151 17.15 14.31 -9.16
CA PRO A 151 17.72 15.51 -8.58
C PRO A 151 17.08 16.77 -9.19
N THR A 152 16.88 17.81 -8.38
CA THR A 152 16.32 19.11 -8.84
C THR A 152 17.36 20.06 -9.43
N GLY A 153 18.66 19.70 -9.39
CA GLY A 153 19.75 20.62 -9.74
C GLY A 153 20.22 21.52 -8.58
N LEU A 154 19.48 21.53 -7.46
CA LEU A 154 19.92 22.15 -6.22
C LEU A 154 20.69 21.14 -5.35
N PRO A 155 21.73 21.56 -4.59
CA PRO A 155 22.46 20.66 -3.72
C PRO A 155 21.53 19.93 -2.74
N GLN A 156 21.67 18.61 -2.61
CA GLN A 156 20.95 17.77 -1.65
C GLN A 156 19.42 17.81 -1.79
N THR A 157 18.88 18.20 -2.94
CA THR A 157 17.45 18.28 -3.18
C THR A 157 17.03 17.33 -4.29
N THR A 158 16.09 16.45 -3.98
CA THR A 158 15.50 15.50 -4.92
C THR A 158 14.00 15.69 -5.01
N PHE A 159 13.39 15.21 -6.07
CA PHE A 159 11.94 15.23 -6.23
C PHE A 159 11.40 13.83 -6.56
N PHE A 160 10.17 13.59 -6.16
CA PHE A 160 9.36 12.46 -6.57
C PHE A 160 7.97 12.96 -6.97
N VAL A 161 7.52 12.60 -8.16
CA VAL A 161 6.18 12.93 -8.68
C VAL A 161 5.52 11.66 -9.17
N ASN A 162 4.28 11.45 -8.77
CA ASN A 162 3.46 10.34 -9.23
C ASN A 162 2.10 10.85 -9.70
N GLY A 163 1.62 10.31 -10.80
CA GLY A 163 0.28 10.59 -11.33
C GLY A 163 -0.37 9.31 -11.83
N ARG A 164 -1.65 9.13 -11.49
CA ARG A 164 -2.48 8.02 -11.96
C ARG A 164 -3.77 8.54 -12.55
N LYS A 165 -4.16 7.96 -13.69
CA LYS A 165 -5.46 8.17 -14.32
C LYS A 165 -6.14 6.82 -14.52
N TYR A 166 -7.30 6.69 -13.94
CA TYR A 166 -8.18 5.54 -14.09
C TYR A 166 -9.44 5.96 -14.84
N LEU A 167 -9.84 5.20 -15.88
CA LEU A 167 -11.01 5.41 -16.72
C LEU A 167 -11.80 4.12 -16.84
#